data_add4370d45bea29a834a05d358aeee3d
#
_entry.id   add4370d45bea29a834a05d358aeee3d
#
_cell.length_a   1.000
_cell.length_b   1.000
_cell.length_c   1.000
_cell.angle_alpha   90.00
_cell.angle_beta   90.00
_cell.angle_gamma   90.00
#
_symmetry.space_group_name_H-M   'P 1'
#
loop_
_entity.id
_entity.type
_entity.pdbx_description
1 polymer ?
#
loop_
_entity_poly.entity_id
_entity_poly.type
_entity_poly.pdbx_seq_one_letter_code
_entity_poly.pdbx_strand_id
1 'polypeptide(L)'
;MRTMEGQLSVAGAVAHAACTTAMDIKANAIITVSKSGETARLLCKYRPETPIIACVLTEQVYRQLTLSWGITPIMMEYAHDTDELIEKAVSTSQSAGLVQDGDLVVITAGVPVGISGTTNMIKAHLVGDALLSGIGIGKRNGVGVACVCRSDDEVRSKFKPGNVLVVPATNNNMLDSIRD
;
A
#
# COMPACT_ATOMS: atom_id res chain seq x y z
N MET A 1 2.06 -18.25 -21.63
CA MET A 1 0.81 -17.73 -21.05
C MET A 1 -0.09 -18.95 -20.80
N ARG A 2 -0.20 -19.41 -19.54
CA ARG A 2 -0.99 -20.61 -19.20
C ARG A 2 -2.42 -20.13 -18.92
N THR A 3 -3.33 -20.38 -19.82
CA THR A 3 -4.77 -20.22 -19.64
C THR A 3 -5.22 -21.18 -18.52
N MET A 4 -5.44 -20.63 -17.32
CA MET A 4 -6.11 -21.37 -16.27
C MET A 4 -7.63 -21.32 -16.55
N GLU A 5 -8.17 -22.37 -17.08
CA GLU A 5 -9.61 -22.65 -17.09
C GLU A 5 -10.06 -22.87 -15.63
N GLY A 6 -10.41 -21.78 -14.97
CA GLY A 6 -11.02 -21.79 -13.65
C GLY A 6 -12.02 -20.65 -13.62
N GLN A 7 -13.27 -20.96 -13.27
CA GLN A 7 -14.43 -20.07 -13.22
C GLN A 7 -14.06 -18.60 -13.07
N LEU A 8 -14.38 -17.82 -14.09
CA LEU A 8 -14.28 -16.34 -14.11
C LEU A 8 -15.24 -15.76 -13.04
N SER A 9 -14.80 -15.74 -11.78
CA SER A 9 -15.53 -15.06 -10.72
C SER A 9 -15.04 -13.60 -10.64
N VAL A 10 -15.93 -12.68 -10.26
CA VAL A 10 -15.56 -11.28 -10.03
C VAL A 10 -14.38 -11.19 -9.05
N ALA A 11 -14.43 -11.96 -7.96
CA ALA A 11 -13.35 -12.01 -6.97
C ALA A 11 -12.02 -12.48 -7.58
N GLY A 12 -12.04 -13.47 -8.48
CA GLY A 12 -10.84 -13.93 -9.18
C GLY A 12 -10.27 -12.87 -10.12
N ALA A 13 -11.14 -12.17 -10.88
CA ALA A 13 -10.72 -11.08 -11.76
C ALA A 13 -10.12 -9.91 -10.96
N VAL A 14 -10.74 -9.53 -9.85
CA VAL A 14 -10.26 -8.48 -8.94
C VAL A 14 -8.92 -8.89 -8.31
N ALA A 15 -8.76 -10.12 -7.87
CA ALA A 15 -7.49 -10.61 -7.33
C ALA A 15 -6.36 -10.57 -8.37
N HIS A 16 -6.64 -10.97 -9.60
CA HIS A 16 -5.68 -10.86 -10.71
C HIS A 16 -5.29 -9.39 -10.97
N ALA A 17 -6.29 -8.52 -11.11
CA ALA A 17 -6.06 -7.10 -11.35
C ALA A 17 -5.28 -6.46 -10.19
N ALA A 18 -5.55 -6.83 -8.94
CA ALA A 18 -4.82 -6.33 -7.78
C ALA A 18 -3.32 -6.72 -7.81
N CYS A 19 -3.01 -7.97 -8.16
CA CYS A 19 -1.62 -8.41 -8.31
C CYS A 19 -0.91 -7.65 -9.44
N THR A 20 -1.57 -7.49 -10.60
CA THR A 20 -1.02 -6.73 -11.74
C THR A 20 -0.82 -5.25 -11.37
N THR A 21 -1.84 -4.63 -10.75
CA THR A 21 -1.73 -3.24 -10.30
C THR A 21 -0.59 -3.07 -9.31
N ALA A 22 -0.45 -3.96 -8.31
CA ALA A 22 0.63 -3.88 -7.33
C ALA A 22 2.02 -3.95 -7.98
N MET A 23 2.18 -4.78 -9.00
CA MET A 23 3.42 -4.90 -9.76
C MET A 23 3.69 -3.63 -10.57
N ASP A 24 2.70 -3.12 -11.31
CA ASP A 24 2.85 -1.97 -12.21
C ASP A 24 3.20 -0.68 -11.44
N ILE A 25 2.56 -0.45 -10.28
CA ILE A 25 2.84 0.70 -9.44
C ILE A 25 3.97 0.47 -8.43
N LYS A 26 4.59 -0.72 -8.43
CA LYS A 26 5.64 -1.14 -7.48
C LYS A 26 5.18 -0.97 -6.02
N ALA A 27 3.99 -1.45 -5.72
CA ALA A 27 3.45 -1.39 -4.36
C ALA A 27 4.30 -2.17 -3.38
N ASN A 28 4.42 -1.65 -2.15
CA ASN A 28 5.16 -2.28 -1.06
C ASN A 28 4.43 -3.51 -0.49
N ALA A 29 3.09 -3.50 -0.54
CA ALA A 29 2.27 -4.62 -0.10
C ALA A 29 0.90 -4.65 -0.81
N ILE A 30 0.26 -5.83 -0.81
CA ILE A 30 -1.16 -6.00 -1.13
C ILE A 30 -1.86 -6.28 0.20
N ILE A 31 -2.73 -5.39 0.64
CA ILE A 31 -3.55 -5.56 1.84
C ILE A 31 -4.91 -6.09 1.42
N THR A 32 -5.32 -7.23 1.93
CA THR A 32 -6.66 -7.78 1.67
C THR A 32 -7.45 -7.96 2.96
N VAL A 33 -8.67 -7.46 2.98
CA VAL A 33 -9.59 -7.71 4.09
C VAL A 33 -10.50 -8.87 3.70
N SER A 34 -10.44 -9.95 4.46
CA SER A 34 -11.16 -11.17 4.11
C SER A 34 -11.75 -11.88 5.33
N LYS A 35 -13.07 -12.06 5.33
CA LYS A 35 -13.79 -12.78 6.38
C LYS A 35 -13.50 -14.28 6.37
N SER A 36 -13.38 -14.89 5.19
CA SER A 36 -13.17 -16.34 5.00
C SER A 36 -11.75 -16.71 4.57
N GLY A 37 -10.89 -15.72 4.30
CA GLY A 37 -9.56 -15.93 3.73
C GLY A 37 -9.57 -16.25 2.24
N GLU A 38 -10.71 -16.26 1.56
CA GLU A 38 -10.83 -16.65 0.15
C GLU A 38 -10.05 -15.68 -0.77
N THR A 39 -10.22 -14.37 -0.58
CA THR A 39 -9.49 -13.37 -1.38
C THR A 39 -7.98 -13.50 -1.24
N ALA A 40 -7.49 -13.71 -0.01
CA ALA A 40 -6.08 -13.93 0.22
C ALA A 40 -5.55 -15.17 -0.53
N ARG A 41 -6.32 -16.27 -0.51
CA ARG A 41 -5.99 -17.50 -1.28
C ARG A 41 -6.05 -17.28 -2.79
N LEU A 42 -6.97 -16.44 -3.28
CA LEU A 42 -7.04 -16.08 -4.71
C LEU A 42 -5.81 -15.27 -5.12
N LEU A 43 -5.40 -14.28 -4.35
CA LEU A 43 -4.17 -13.51 -4.58
C LEU A 43 -2.93 -14.43 -4.59
N CYS A 44 -2.83 -15.33 -3.62
CA CYS A 44 -1.73 -16.28 -3.49
C CYS A 44 -1.57 -17.17 -4.75
N LYS A 45 -2.65 -17.52 -5.46
CA LYS A 45 -2.59 -18.32 -6.71
C LYS A 45 -1.76 -17.67 -7.80
N TYR A 46 -1.75 -16.34 -7.85
CA TYR A 46 -1.00 -15.57 -8.85
C TYR A 46 0.48 -15.40 -8.48
N ARG A 47 0.88 -15.77 -7.26
CA ARG A 47 2.24 -15.67 -6.74
C ARG A 47 2.89 -14.31 -7.01
N PRO A 48 2.27 -13.20 -6.57
CA PRO A 48 2.88 -11.89 -6.75
C PRO A 48 4.21 -11.80 -6.00
N GLU A 49 5.15 -11.02 -6.54
CA GLU A 49 6.39 -10.69 -5.82
C GLU A 49 6.11 -9.79 -4.62
N THR A 50 5.05 -8.97 -4.72
CA THR A 50 4.58 -8.09 -3.66
C THR A 50 3.99 -8.91 -2.52
N PRO A 51 4.39 -8.71 -1.25
CA PRO A 51 3.87 -9.44 -0.11
C PRO A 51 2.38 -9.22 0.09
N ILE A 52 1.66 -10.27 0.51
CA ILE A 52 0.22 -10.23 0.77
C ILE A 52 -0.01 -10.16 2.27
N ILE A 53 -0.64 -9.09 2.75
CA ILE A 53 -1.10 -8.92 4.13
C ILE A 53 -2.59 -9.23 4.16
N ALA A 54 -2.99 -10.23 4.93
CA ALA A 54 -4.39 -10.62 5.06
C ALA A 54 -4.96 -10.20 6.41
N CYS A 55 -5.77 -9.12 6.41
CA CYS A 55 -6.52 -8.68 7.58
C CYS A 55 -7.74 -9.58 7.76
N VAL A 56 -7.79 -10.32 8.86
CA VAL A 56 -8.84 -11.31 9.16
C VAL A 56 -9.51 -11.03 10.50
N LEU A 57 -10.78 -11.47 10.61
CA LEU A 57 -11.62 -11.20 11.77
C LEU A 57 -11.68 -12.35 12.78
N THR A 58 -11.18 -13.54 12.40
CA THR A 58 -11.26 -14.75 13.23
C THR A 58 -9.94 -15.48 13.29
N GLU A 59 -9.64 -16.02 14.47
CA GLU A 59 -8.43 -16.80 14.70
C GLU A 59 -8.38 -18.07 13.84
N GLN A 60 -9.50 -18.66 13.55
CA GLN A 60 -9.57 -19.83 12.66
C GLN A 60 -9.02 -19.51 11.28
N VAL A 61 -9.46 -18.40 10.67
CA VAL A 61 -8.98 -17.97 9.33
C VAL A 61 -7.52 -17.56 9.41
N TYR A 62 -7.11 -16.87 10.48
CA TYR A 62 -5.73 -16.52 10.73
C TYR A 62 -4.83 -17.77 10.68
N ARG A 63 -5.13 -18.81 11.47
CA ARG A 63 -4.35 -20.06 11.49
C ARG A 63 -4.35 -20.80 10.16
N GLN A 64 -5.46 -20.79 9.43
CA GLN A 64 -5.53 -21.40 8.09
C GLN A 64 -4.64 -20.68 7.08
N LEU A 65 -4.59 -19.34 7.11
CA LEU A 65 -3.80 -18.55 6.18
C LEU A 65 -2.30 -18.58 6.48
N THR A 66 -1.89 -18.85 7.72
CA THR A 66 -0.48 -19.03 8.09
C THR A 66 0.21 -20.14 7.29
N LEU A 67 -0.57 -21.13 6.81
CA LEU A 67 -0.07 -22.21 5.96
C LEU A 67 -0.04 -21.86 4.47
N SER A 68 -0.50 -20.66 4.10
CA SER A 68 -0.59 -20.25 2.70
C SER A 68 0.67 -19.49 2.26
N TRP A 69 1.16 -19.79 1.09
CA TRP A 69 2.37 -19.17 0.55
C TRP A 69 2.21 -17.66 0.36
N GLY A 70 3.22 -16.90 0.80
CA GLY A 70 3.29 -15.45 0.55
C GLY A 70 2.23 -14.62 1.26
N ILE A 71 1.48 -15.20 2.21
CA ILE A 71 0.47 -14.50 2.98
C ILE A 71 0.97 -14.30 4.41
N THR A 72 0.91 -13.06 4.89
CA THR A 72 1.07 -12.70 6.29
C THR A 72 -0.30 -12.35 6.85
N PRO A 73 -0.96 -13.26 7.60
CA PRO A 73 -2.24 -12.95 8.22
C PRO A 73 -2.04 -12.07 9.45
N ILE A 74 -2.95 -11.12 9.67
CA ILE A 74 -3.03 -10.30 10.87
C ILE A 74 -4.48 -10.21 11.34
N MET A 75 -4.67 -10.15 12.66
CA MET A 75 -6.00 -9.97 13.24
C MET A 75 -6.40 -8.50 13.15
N MET A 76 -7.63 -8.24 12.73
CA MET A 76 -8.21 -6.90 12.62
C MET A 76 -9.58 -6.88 13.30
N GLU A 77 -9.95 -5.75 13.86
CA GLU A 77 -11.30 -5.54 14.37
C GLU A 77 -12.32 -5.36 13.24
N TYR A 78 -13.58 -5.64 13.55
CA TYR A 78 -14.67 -5.43 12.59
C TYR A 78 -14.80 -3.94 12.24
N ALA A 79 -15.11 -3.67 10.97
CA ALA A 79 -15.41 -2.34 10.46
C ALA A 79 -16.84 -2.26 9.96
N HIS A 80 -17.49 -1.13 10.18
CA HIS A 80 -18.91 -0.94 9.85
C HIS A 80 -19.12 -0.43 8.44
N ASP A 81 -18.16 0.33 7.93
CA ASP A 81 -18.20 0.89 6.56
C ASP A 81 -16.86 0.70 5.83
N THR A 82 -16.82 1.13 4.57
CA THR A 82 -15.66 0.93 3.71
C THR A 82 -14.46 1.80 4.10
N ASP A 83 -14.70 3.02 4.56
CA ASP A 83 -13.63 3.94 4.93
C ASP A 83 -12.96 3.47 6.24
N GLU A 84 -13.76 3.13 7.25
CA GLU A 84 -13.26 2.53 8.49
C GLU A 84 -12.49 1.22 8.22
N LEU A 85 -12.97 0.41 7.27
CA LEU A 85 -12.32 -0.84 6.89
C LEU A 85 -10.92 -0.59 6.32
N ILE A 86 -10.78 0.40 5.45
CA ILE A 86 -9.49 0.78 4.85
C ILE A 86 -8.54 1.32 5.93
N GLU A 87 -9.01 2.25 6.76
CA GLU A 87 -8.22 2.85 7.84
C GLU A 87 -7.73 1.79 8.83
N LYS A 88 -8.62 0.90 9.30
CA LYS A 88 -8.25 -0.21 10.20
C LYS A 88 -7.27 -1.18 9.56
N ALA A 89 -7.45 -1.53 8.29
CA ALA A 89 -6.56 -2.44 7.59
C ALA A 89 -5.14 -1.86 7.47
N VAL A 90 -5.03 -0.58 7.17
CA VAL A 90 -3.75 0.12 7.07
C VAL A 90 -3.11 0.27 8.45
N SER A 91 -3.82 0.82 9.44
CA SER A 91 -3.29 1.06 10.79
C SER A 91 -2.88 -0.25 11.49
N THR A 92 -3.65 -1.33 11.31
CA THR A 92 -3.28 -2.65 11.82
C THR A 92 -2.00 -3.19 11.16
N SER A 93 -1.86 -2.99 9.84
CA SER A 93 -0.67 -3.39 9.09
C SER A 93 0.57 -2.58 9.52
N GLN A 94 0.41 -1.28 9.78
CA GLN A 94 1.47 -0.42 10.33
C GLN A 94 1.86 -0.85 11.75
N SER A 95 0.89 -1.07 12.61
CA SER A 95 1.13 -1.52 13.99
C SER A 95 1.86 -2.86 14.06
N ALA A 96 1.65 -3.72 13.06
CA ALA A 96 2.37 -4.98 12.90
C ALA A 96 3.77 -4.80 12.26
N GLY A 97 4.18 -3.59 11.89
CA GLY A 97 5.45 -3.30 11.25
C GLY A 97 5.59 -3.84 9.82
N LEU A 98 4.47 -4.12 9.16
CA LEU A 98 4.44 -4.69 7.80
C LEU A 98 4.42 -3.63 6.70
N VAL A 99 4.00 -2.42 7.03
CA VAL A 99 4.04 -1.22 6.19
C VAL A 99 4.38 0.00 7.04
N GLN A 100 4.88 1.05 6.42
CA GLN A 100 5.27 2.29 7.07
C GLN A 100 4.75 3.52 6.31
N ASP A 101 4.82 4.70 6.94
CA ASP A 101 4.45 5.95 6.29
C ASP A 101 5.25 6.15 5.00
N GLY A 102 4.55 6.54 3.94
CA GLY A 102 5.11 6.70 2.61
C GLY A 102 5.08 5.44 1.73
N ASP A 103 4.71 4.29 2.28
CA ASP A 103 4.54 3.07 1.47
C ASP A 103 3.30 3.19 0.58
N LEU A 104 3.43 2.74 -0.67
CA LEU A 104 2.31 2.60 -1.59
C LEU A 104 1.78 1.16 -1.49
N VAL A 105 0.50 1.02 -1.18
CA VAL A 105 -0.13 -0.30 -1.02
C VAL A 105 -1.36 -0.45 -1.93
N VAL A 106 -1.68 -1.68 -2.30
CA VAL A 106 -2.92 -2.03 -3.00
C VAL A 106 -3.85 -2.71 -2.02
N ILE A 107 -5.03 -2.13 -1.80
CA ILE A 107 -6.04 -2.66 -0.88
C ILE A 107 -7.14 -3.34 -1.68
N THR A 108 -7.53 -4.56 -1.27
CA THR A 108 -8.67 -5.28 -1.84
C THR A 108 -9.68 -5.63 -0.76
N ALA A 109 -10.95 -5.40 -1.07
CA ALA A 109 -12.05 -5.71 -0.15
C ALA A 109 -13.34 -6.06 -0.90
N GLY A 110 -14.29 -6.63 -0.18
CA GLY A 110 -15.68 -6.80 -0.61
C GLY A 110 -16.57 -5.69 -0.07
N VAL A 111 -17.26 -4.98 -0.96
CA VAL A 111 -18.23 -3.93 -0.63
C VAL A 111 -19.62 -4.40 -1.10
N PRO A 112 -20.67 -4.32 -0.28
CA PRO A 112 -20.70 -3.86 1.12
C PRO A 112 -19.96 -4.79 2.10
N VAL A 113 -19.47 -4.18 3.18
CA VAL A 113 -18.69 -4.87 4.23
C VAL A 113 -19.51 -6.02 4.86
N GLY A 114 -18.86 -7.14 5.15
CA GLY A 114 -19.48 -8.24 5.91
C GLY A 114 -20.07 -9.38 5.05
N ILE A 115 -20.14 -9.26 3.73
CA ILE A 115 -20.58 -10.32 2.83
C ILE A 115 -19.37 -11.11 2.31
N SER A 116 -19.30 -12.41 2.57
CA SER A 116 -18.20 -13.26 2.08
C SER A 116 -18.29 -13.50 0.56
N GLY A 117 -17.14 -13.57 -0.12
CA GLY A 117 -17.05 -13.89 -1.56
C GLY A 117 -17.37 -12.73 -2.50
N THR A 118 -17.54 -11.51 -1.98
CA THR A 118 -17.90 -10.31 -2.75
C THR A 118 -16.73 -9.39 -3.04
N THR A 119 -15.50 -9.87 -3.07
CA THR A 119 -14.34 -9.03 -3.40
C THR A 119 -14.54 -8.35 -4.75
N ASN A 120 -14.76 -7.03 -4.72
CA ASN A 120 -15.15 -6.22 -5.88
C ASN A 120 -14.48 -4.85 -5.93
N MET A 121 -13.55 -4.57 -4.99
CA MET A 121 -12.87 -3.30 -4.87
C MET A 121 -11.34 -3.49 -4.90
N ILE A 122 -10.69 -2.58 -5.63
CA ILE A 122 -9.23 -2.36 -5.58
C ILE A 122 -9.00 -0.87 -5.35
N LYS A 123 -8.13 -0.53 -4.39
CA LYS A 123 -7.74 0.84 -4.10
C LYS A 123 -6.22 0.91 -3.97
N ALA A 124 -5.56 1.75 -4.76
CA ALA A 124 -4.20 2.16 -4.47
C ALA A 124 -4.23 3.20 -3.34
N HIS A 125 -3.39 3.04 -2.33
CA HIS A 125 -3.39 3.87 -1.13
C HIS A 125 -1.96 4.14 -0.69
N LEU A 126 -1.68 5.40 -0.35
CA LEU A 126 -0.43 5.81 0.26
C LEU A 126 -0.61 5.76 1.78
N VAL A 127 0.25 4.99 2.45
CA VAL A 127 0.20 4.82 3.91
C VAL A 127 0.65 6.10 4.61
N GLY A 128 -0.06 6.50 5.65
CA GLY A 128 0.19 7.72 6.43
C GLY A 128 -0.61 8.93 5.95
N ASP A 129 -0.53 10.00 6.73
CA ASP A 129 -1.21 11.25 6.43
C ASP A 129 -0.41 12.03 5.38
N ALA A 130 -0.88 12.02 4.13
CA ALA A 130 -0.35 12.88 3.10
C ALA A 130 -0.78 14.34 3.37
N LEU A 131 0.07 15.11 4.05
CA LEU A 131 -0.18 16.53 4.30
C LEU A 131 -0.28 17.33 3.00
N LEU A 132 0.46 16.93 1.97
CA LEU A 132 0.49 17.56 0.65
C LEU A 132 0.77 16.51 -0.42
N SER A 133 0.16 16.67 -1.59
CA SER A 133 0.48 15.88 -2.78
C SER A 133 0.90 16.79 -3.92
N GLY A 134 1.76 16.28 -4.82
CA GLY A 134 2.26 17.03 -5.98
C GLY A 134 2.45 16.13 -7.19
N ILE A 135 2.76 16.75 -8.33
CA ILE A 135 3.07 16.05 -9.57
C ILE A 135 4.57 15.83 -9.65
N GLY A 136 5.01 14.58 -9.72
CA GLY A 136 6.41 14.24 -9.88
C GLY A 136 6.93 14.58 -11.28
N ILE A 137 8.05 15.31 -11.33
CA ILE A 137 8.77 15.63 -12.57
C ILE A 137 10.11 14.89 -12.52
N GLY A 138 10.20 13.73 -13.10
CA GLY A 138 11.45 12.97 -13.14
C GLY A 138 11.26 11.46 -13.09
N LYS A 139 12.37 10.73 -13.28
CA LYS A 139 12.36 9.25 -13.33
C LYS A 139 12.86 8.59 -12.03
N ARG A 140 13.32 9.38 -11.04
CA ARG A 140 13.86 8.86 -9.78
C ARG A 140 12.89 9.15 -8.64
N ASN A 141 12.64 8.14 -7.83
CA ASN A 141 11.89 8.29 -6.59
C ASN A 141 12.91 8.46 -5.46
N GLY A 142 12.65 9.40 -4.56
CA GLY A 142 13.44 9.61 -3.36
C GLY A 142 12.53 9.71 -2.14
N VAL A 143 12.99 9.19 -1.02
CA VAL A 143 12.32 9.29 0.29
C VAL A 143 13.30 9.94 1.25
N GLY A 144 12.84 10.91 2.02
CA GLY A 144 13.66 11.61 3.00
C GLY A 144 12.84 12.53 3.88
N VAL A 145 13.46 13.08 4.92
CA VAL A 145 12.82 14.04 5.82
C VAL A 145 12.59 15.35 5.06
N ALA A 146 11.37 15.87 5.06
CA ALA A 146 11.04 17.14 4.43
C ALA A 146 11.74 18.30 5.15
N CYS A 147 12.59 19.04 4.41
CA CYS A 147 13.25 20.25 4.87
C CYS A 147 12.59 21.46 4.20
N VAL A 148 11.69 22.12 4.92
CA VAL A 148 10.96 23.28 4.41
C VAL A 148 11.82 24.53 4.60
N CYS A 149 12.20 25.19 3.51
CA CYS A 149 13.00 26.42 3.49
C CYS A 149 12.28 27.51 2.69
N ARG A 150 12.34 28.73 3.18
CA ARG A 150 11.70 29.90 2.56
C ARG A 150 12.69 30.84 1.86
N SER A 151 13.97 30.64 2.10
CA SER A 151 15.07 31.47 1.52
C SER A 151 16.31 30.62 1.26
N ASP A 152 17.22 31.14 0.42
CA ASP A 152 18.53 30.53 0.11
C ASP A 152 19.39 30.32 1.36
N ASP A 153 19.35 31.26 2.31
CA ASP A 153 20.10 31.16 3.55
C ASP A 153 19.58 30.05 4.45
N GLU A 154 18.27 29.83 4.47
CA GLU A 154 17.66 28.66 5.16
C GLU A 154 18.07 27.35 4.53
N VAL A 155 18.14 27.26 3.19
CA VAL A 155 18.63 26.07 2.50
C VAL A 155 20.05 25.76 2.93
N ARG A 156 20.96 26.74 2.88
CA ARG A 156 22.36 26.54 3.27
C ARG A 156 22.54 26.12 4.72
N SER A 157 21.67 26.60 5.62
CA SER A 157 21.79 26.34 7.06
C SER A 157 21.09 25.07 7.54
N LYS A 158 19.98 24.68 6.90
CA LYS A 158 19.09 23.61 7.39
C LYS A 158 19.11 22.33 6.54
N PHE A 159 19.34 22.47 5.22
CA PHE A 159 19.30 21.32 4.31
C PHE A 159 20.51 20.40 4.53
N LYS A 160 20.26 19.10 4.58
CA LYS A 160 21.28 18.05 4.75
C LYS A 160 21.11 16.98 3.69
N PRO A 161 22.17 16.31 3.26
CA PRO A 161 22.09 15.14 2.38
C PRO A 161 21.10 14.11 2.91
N GLY A 162 20.27 13.58 2.01
CA GLY A 162 19.20 12.63 2.35
C GLY A 162 17.85 13.26 2.73
N ASN A 163 17.78 14.61 2.85
CA ASN A 163 16.51 15.30 3.03
C ASN A 163 15.83 15.61 1.69
N VAL A 164 14.51 15.78 1.71
CA VAL A 164 13.73 16.31 0.58
C VAL A 164 13.56 17.81 0.78
N LEU A 165 14.14 18.61 -0.12
CA LEU A 165 14.04 20.07 -0.06
C LEU A 165 12.66 20.53 -0.53
N VAL A 166 11.99 21.34 0.28
CA VAL A 166 10.70 21.96 -0.02
C VAL A 166 10.88 23.47 -0.02
N VAL A 167 10.78 24.10 -1.20
CA VAL A 167 10.95 25.53 -1.40
C VAL A 167 9.89 26.08 -2.35
N PRO A 168 9.54 27.38 -2.28
CA PRO A 168 8.58 27.98 -3.22
C PRO A 168 9.06 27.96 -4.67
N ALA A 169 10.36 28.09 -4.91
CA ALA A 169 11.00 28.00 -6.22
C ALA A 169 12.49 27.66 -6.02
N THR A 170 13.07 26.93 -6.97
CA THR A 170 14.52 26.67 -7.02
C THR A 170 15.22 27.74 -7.86
N ASN A 171 16.43 28.11 -7.45
CA ASN A 171 17.30 29.01 -8.19
C ASN A 171 18.75 28.49 -8.27
N ASN A 172 19.57 29.13 -9.07
CA ASN A 172 20.97 28.70 -9.28
C ASN A 172 21.83 28.71 -7.98
N ASN A 173 21.48 29.50 -7.00
CA ASN A 173 22.23 29.60 -5.74
C ASN A 173 22.02 28.39 -4.81
N MET A 174 20.99 27.61 -5.07
CA MET A 174 20.66 26.36 -4.34
C MET A 174 21.30 25.13 -4.96
N LEU A 175 21.84 25.24 -6.20
CA LEU A 175 22.35 24.08 -6.94
C LEU A 175 23.48 23.35 -6.23
N ASP A 176 24.36 24.09 -5.56
CA ASP A 176 25.51 23.52 -4.82
C ASP A 176 25.03 22.65 -3.63
N SER A 177 23.90 23.03 -3.02
CA SER A 177 23.30 22.28 -1.90
C SER A 177 22.44 21.07 -2.35
N ILE A 178 22.02 21.02 -3.62
CA ILE A 178 21.13 19.99 -4.17
C ILE A 178 21.92 18.88 -4.89
N ARG A 179 23.16 19.14 -5.30
CA ARG A 179 23.98 18.21 -6.09
C ARG A 179 24.66 17.09 -5.30
N ASP A 180 24.76 17.21 -4.01
CA ASP A 180 25.30 16.22 -3.08
C ASP A 180 24.19 15.30 -2.53
#